data_e19439a7811217c7097ada7fb18739ed
#
_entry.id   e19439a7811217c7097ada7fb18739ed
#
_cell.length_a   1.000
_cell.length_b   1.000
_cell.length_c   1.000
_cell.angle_alpha   90.00
_cell.angle_beta   90.00
_cell.angle_gamma   90.00
#
_symmetry.space_group_name_H-M   'P 1'
#
loop_
_entity.id
_entity.type
_entity.pdbx_description
1 polymer ?
#
loop_
_entity_poly.entity_id
_entity_poly.type
_entity_poly.pdbx_seq_one_letter_code
_entity_poly.pdbx_strand_id
1 'polypeptide(L)'
;YEAYKGTRKPMPSELREQVPLIREVLTSMGVKTVSMAGYEADDLLGTLAFRSEKQGMDVTILSGDRDLLQLATDKIMIRLPKTSRGKTTIENFHAEQVLEKYQVTPPQIIELKALMGDSADNIPGIPGVGEKTATKLIVQYGSIENAHEHLEEVKPNKAKESLREHYDLAVLSKTLATINTDSPLEFAYEEARLQDLYTPEAYELCKRLEFKNLLSRFDAASVSQQTMTDDFFTCEDLSGAEALFQKAAAKPYVGVELLCDR
;
A
#
# COMPACT_ATOMS: atom_id res chain seq x y z
N TYR A 1 -6.48 -21.34 10.97
CA TYR A 1 -7.84 -20.93 11.40
C TYR A 1 -8.67 -20.65 10.16
N GLU A 2 -9.62 -21.53 9.88
CA GLU A 2 -10.39 -21.54 8.62
C GLU A 2 -11.25 -20.28 8.43
N ALA A 3 -11.71 -19.69 9.54
CA ALA A 3 -12.53 -18.49 9.48
C ALA A 3 -11.74 -17.17 9.29
N TYR A 4 -10.40 -17.21 9.33
CA TYR A 4 -9.56 -16.03 9.12
C TYR A 4 -9.81 -15.40 7.75
N LYS A 5 -10.12 -14.11 7.72
CA LYS A 5 -10.52 -13.35 6.53
C LYS A 5 -11.75 -13.90 5.78
N GLY A 6 -12.45 -14.90 6.37
CA GLY A 6 -13.61 -15.56 5.73
C GLY A 6 -14.81 -14.67 5.48
N THR A 7 -14.90 -13.52 6.16
CA THR A 7 -15.95 -12.51 5.95
C THR A 7 -15.66 -11.51 4.85
N ARG A 8 -14.42 -11.53 4.29
CA ARG A 8 -14.04 -10.62 3.20
C ARG A 8 -14.80 -10.96 1.91
N LYS A 9 -15.40 -9.92 1.32
CA LYS A 9 -16.03 -10.07 -0.01
C LYS A 9 -14.96 -10.28 -1.08
N PRO A 10 -15.24 -11.09 -2.12
CA PRO A 10 -14.34 -11.24 -3.24
C PRO A 10 -14.11 -9.88 -3.94
N MET A 11 -12.92 -9.72 -4.51
CA MET A 11 -12.61 -8.52 -5.29
C MET A 11 -13.57 -8.41 -6.48
N PRO A 12 -14.22 -7.23 -6.70
CA PRO A 12 -15.03 -6.99 -7.88
C PRO A 12 -14.27 -7.31 -9.17
N SER A 13 -14.99 -7.83 -10.19
CA SER A 13 -14.37 -8.22 -11.47
C SER A 13 -13.62 -7.08 -12.13
N GLU A 14 -14.22 -5.89 -12.12
CA GLU A 14 -13.67 -4.66 -12.73
C GLU A 14 -12.34 -4.24 -12.06
N LEU A 15 -12.22 -4.43 -10.75
CA LEU A 15 -10.97 -4.17 -10.04
C LEU A 15 -9.93 -5.26 -10.29
N ARG A 16 -10.38 -6.52 -10.41
CA ARG A 16 -9.48 -7.65 -10.72
C ARG A 16 -8.80 -7.48 -12.07
N GLU A 17 -9.51 -6.97 -13.07
CA GLU A 17 -8.98 -6.68 -14.40
C GLU A 17 -7.93 -5.56 -14.39
N GLN A 18 -7.99 -4.64 -13.41
CA GLN A 18 -7.04 -3.52 -13.28
C GLN A 18 -5.73 -3.92 -12.60
N VAL A 19 -5.70 -4.99 -11.81
CA VAL A 19 -4.48 -5.41 -11.09
C VAL A 19 -3.29 -5.69 -12.02
N PRO A 20 -3.45 -6.41 -13.16
CA PRO A 20 -2.36 -6.58 -14.12
C PRO A 20 -1.88 -5.26 -14.72
N LEU A 21 -2.80 -4.32 -15.02
CA LEU A 21 -2.48 -3.01 -15.56
C LEU A 21 -1.65 -2.16 -14.59
N ILE A 22 -1.98 -2.19 -13.29
CA ILE A 22 -1.18 -1.52 -12.27
C ILE A 22 0.25 -2.07 -12.24
N ARG A 23 0.41 -3.39 -12.32
CA ARG A 23 1.73 -4.02 -12.37
C ARG A 23 2.50 -3.64 -13.63
N GLU A 24 1.84 -3.59 -14.78
CA GLU A 24 2.43 -3.15 -16.04
C GLU A 24 2.96 -1.70 -15.92
N VAL A 25 2.17 -0.78 -15.34
CA VAL A 25 2.58 0.61 -15.10
C VAL A 25 3.78 0.67 -14.15
N LEU A 26 3.74 -0.03 -13.03
CA LEU A 26 4.85 -0.04 -12.08
C LEU A 26 6.13 -0.59 -12.70
N THR A 27 6.02 -1.66 -13.50
CA THR A 27 7.17 -2.25 -14.21
C THR A 27 7.75 -1.29 -15.25
N SER A 28 6.90 -0.61 -16.03
CA SER A 28 7.35 0.38 -17.02
C SER A 28 8.03 1.60 -16.37
N MET A 29 7.68 1.91 -15.12
CA MET A 29 8.31 2.94 -14.29
C MET A 29 9.54 2.43 -13.54
N GLY A 30 10.00 1.19 -13.76
CA GLY A 30 11.15 0.61 -13.07
C GLY A 30 10.93 0.33 -11.57
N VAL A 31 9.67 0.28 -11.12
CA VAL A 31 9.35 -0.04 -9.73
C VAL A 31 9.34 -1.55 -9.53
N LYS A 32 10.19 -2.04 -8.62
CA LYS A 32 10.24 -3.46 -8.28
C LYS A 32 8.96 -3.90 -7.58
N THR A 33 8.26 -4.88 -8.14
CA THR A 33 7.10 -5.52 -7.51
C THR A 33 7.51 -6.89 -6.96
N VAL A 34 6.98 -7.23 -5.78
CA VAL A 34 7.30 -8.47 -5.08
C VAL A 34 6.01 -9.22 -4.77
N SER A 35 6.01 -10.52 -4.98
CA SER A 35 4.92 -11.42 -4.58
C SER A 35 5.47 -12.80 -4.25
N MET A 36 4.88 -13.45 -3.26
CA MET A 36 5.25 -14.80 -2.86
C MET A 36 3.97 -15.59 -2.53
N ALA A 37 3.82 -16.76 -3.13
CA ALA A 37 2.68 -17.64 -2.84
C ALA A 37 2.74 -18.15 -1.41
N GLY A 38 1.59 -18.14 -0.72
CA GLY A 38 1.49 -18.61 0.67
C GLY A 38 1.86 -17.57 1.74
N TYR A 39 2.24 -16.35 1.34
CA TYR A 39 2.55 -15.24 2.24
C TYR A 39 1.66 -14.04 1.94
N GLU A 40 1.34 -13.27 2.96
CA GLU A 40 0.64 -12.01 2.82
C GLU A 40 1.60 -10.88 2.45
N ALA A 41 1.06 -9.80 1.87
CA ALA A 41 1.87 -8.62 1.54
C ALA A 41 2.55 -8.02 2.79
N ASP A 42 1.86 -8.08 3.93
CA ASP A 42 2.37 -7.54 5.19
C ASP A 42 3.56 -8.35 5.73
N ASP A 43 3.57 -9.68 5.51
CA ASP A 43 4.72 -10.54 5.85
C ASP A 43 5.96 -10.16 5.02
N LEU A 44 5.76 -9.88 3.72
CA LEU A 44 6.84 -9.47 2.83
C LEU A 44 7.34 -8.07 3.18
N LEU A 45 6.42 -7.14 3.50
CA LEU A 45 6.77 -5.79 3.96
C LEU A 45 7.56 -5.85 5.27
N GLY A 46 7.08 -6.61 6.27
CA GLY A 46 7.76 -6.79 7.55
C GLY A 46 9.15 -7.40 7.39
N THR A 47 9.23 -8.47 6.58
CA THR A 47 10.51 -9.14 6.28
C THR A 47 11.52 -8.18 5.64
N LEU A 48 11.10 -7.43 4.61
CA LEU A 48 11.98 -6.48 3.93
C LEU A 48 12.36 -5.31 4.85
N ALA A 49 11.41 -4.79 5.63
CA ALA A 49 11.66 -3.68 6.53
C ALA A 49 12.73 -4.01 7.57
N PHE A 50 12.60 -5.13 8.27
CA PHE A 50 13.60 -5.54 9.27
C PHE A 50 14.95 -5.96 8.65
N ARG A 51 14.96 -6.56 7.46
CA ARG A 51 16.21 -6.84 6.73
C ARG A 51 16.92 -5.55 6.33
N SER A 52 16.18 -4.54 5.86
CA SER A 52 16.72 -3.23 5.48
C SER A 52 17.25 -2.47 6.71
N GLU A 53 16.49 -2.46 7.81
CA GLU A 53 16.93 -1.85 9.07
C GLU A 53 18.24 -2.46 9.59
N LYS A 54 18.36 -3.80 9.56
CA LYS A 54 19.60 -4.51 9.94
C LYS A 54 20.80 -4.13 9.07
N GLN A 55 20.57 -3.70 7.82
CA GLN A 55 21.60 -3.16 6.94
C GLN A 55 21.87 -1.66 7.15
N GLY A 56 21.22 -1.05 8.14
CA GLY A 56 21.41 0.35 8.49
C GLY A 56 20.55 1.33 7.70
N MET A 57 19.62 0.86 6.87
CA MET A 57 18.75 1.70 6.06
C MET A 57 17.60 2.29 6.90
N ASP A 58 17.17 3.49 6.56
CA ASP A 58 15.90 4.04 6.99
C ASP A 58 14.79 3.51 6.07
N VAL A 59 13.70 3.04 6.66
CA VAL A 59 12.60 2.37 5.95
C VAL A 59 11.32 3.19 6.08
N THR A 60 10.61 3.34 4.97
CA THR A 60 9.28 3.92 4.98
C THR A 60 8.29 2.92 4.39
N ILE A 61 7.30 2.50 5.17
CA ILE A 61 6.17 1.68 4.70
C ILE A 61 4.96 2.60 4.50
N LEU A 62 4.47 2.70 3.27
CA LEU A 62 3.24 3.43 2.94
C LEU A 62 2.10 2.42 2.77
N SER A 63 1.13 2.46 3.67
CA SER A 63 -0.04 1.57 3.64
C SER A 63 -1.24 2.20 4.34
N GLY A 64 -2.45 1.77 3.98
CA GLY A 64 -3.67 2.08 4.72
C GLY A 64 -3.90 1.15 5.92
N ASP A 65 -3.11 0.10 6.06
CA ASP A 65 -3.28 -0.92 7.10
C ASP A 65 -2.57 -0.53 8.39
N ARG A 66 -3.34 -0.51 9.48
CA ARG A 66 -2.83 -0.17 10.83
C ARG A 66 -2.08 -1.31 11.49
N ASP A 67 -2.20 -2.52 10.99
CA ASP A 67 -1.52 -3.69 11.53
C ASP A 67 0.00 -3.55 11.38
N LEU A 68 0.42 -2.84 10.35
CA LEU A 68 1.82 -2.50 10.10
C LEU A 68 2.44 -1.60 11.18
N LEU A 69 1.63 -0.95 12.04
CA LEU A 69 2.15 -0.18 13.19
C LEU A 69 2.97 -1.05 14.14
N GLN A 70 2.74 -2.37 14.19
CA GLN A 70 3.54 -3.30 14.96
C GLN A 70 5.02 -3.36 14.51
N LEU A 71 5.31 -2.93 13.27
CA LEU A 71 6.64 -2.94 12.68
C LEU A 71 7.43 -1.66 12.91
N ALA A 72 6.79 -0.60 13.48
CA ALA A 72 7.42 0.69 13.64
C ALA A 72 8.62 0.62 14.61
N THR A 73 9.73 1.23 14.21
CA THR A 73 10.94 1.40 15.03
C THR A 73 11.46 2.82 14.90
N ASP A 74 12.65 3.13 15.40
CA ASP A 74 13.30 4.42 15.18
C ASP A 74 13.72 4.62 13.71
N LYS A 75 13.92 3.53 12.95
CA LYS A 75 14.31 3.54 11.54
C LYS A 75 13.21 3.09 10.58
N ILE A 76 12.21 2.36 11.07
CA ILE A 76 11.05 1.94 10.29
C ILE A 76 9.89 2.88 10.58
N MET A 77 9.53 3.70 9.61
CA MET A 77 8.41 4.63 9.67
C MET A 77 7.21 4.07 8.92
N ILE A 78 6.05 4.05 9.57
CA ILE A 78 4.78 3.70 8.94
C ILE A 78 4.05 4.99 8.55
N ARG A 79 3.73 5.14 7.27
CA ARG A 79 2.96 6.27 6.73
C ARG A 79 1.55 5.80 6.40
N LEU A 80 0.58 6.29 7.17
CA LEU A 80 -0.83 5.95 7.00
C LEU A 80 -1.58 7.09 6.30
N PRO A 81 -1.98 6.92 5.02
CA PRO A 81 -2.87 7.86 4.37
C PRO A 81 -4.29 7.74 4.95
N LYS A 82 -4.87 8.89 5.31
CA LYS A 82 -6.22 9.00 5.84
C LYS A 82 -7.02 9.96 4.98
N THR A 83 -8.01 9.43 4.29
CA THR A 83 -8.93 10.25 3.48
C THR A 83 -10.18 10.58 4.28
N SER A 84 -10.45 11.85 4.46
CA SER A 84 -11.65 12.35 5.09
C SER A 84 -12.20 13.54 4.31
N ARG A 85 -13.50 13.50 3.97
CA ARG A 85 -14.18 14.57 3.21
C ARG A 85 -13.45 14.96 1.91
N GLY A 86 -12.91 13.97 1.18
CA GLY A 86 -12.20 14.20 -0.08
C GLY A 86 -10.76 14.76 0.06
N LYS A 87 -10.28 14.98 1.29
CA LYS A 87 -8.90 15.40 1.56
C LYS A 87 -8.10 14.24 2.15
N THR A 88 -6.97 13.92 1.54
CA THR A 88 -6.03 12.93 2.07
C THR A 88 -4.95 13.62 2.89
N THR A 89 -4.78 13.18 4.13
CA THR A 89 -3.68 13.54 5.02
C THR A 89 -2.83 12.30 5.27
N ILE A 90 -1.56 12.49 5.58
CA ILE A 90 -0.66 11.37 5.89
C ILE A 90 -0.21 11.53 7.34
N GLU A 91 -0.43 10.50 8.14
CA GLU A 91 0.10 10.39 9.49
C GLU A 91 1.37 9.53 9.46
N ASN A 92 2.43 9.97 10.10
CA ASN A 92 3.72 9.26 10.16
C ASN A 92 3.93 8.70 11.57
N PHE A 93 4.34 7.45 11.67
CA PHE A 93 4.53 6.74 12.93
C PHE A 93 5.89 6.05 12.97
N HIS A 94 6.79 6.53 13.81
CA HIS A 94 7.86 5.75 14.41
C HIS A 94 7.39 5.14 15.73
N ALA A 95 8.25 4.43 16.42
CA ALA A 95 7.89 3.78 17.69
C ALA A 95 7.33 4.79 18.72
N GLU A 96 7.91 5.97 18.81
CA GLU A 96 7.47 7.04 19.73
C GLU A 96 6.04 7.50 19.43
N GLN A 97 5.70 7.77 18.16
CA GLN A 97 4.36 8.22 17.78
C GLN A 97 3.31 7.14 17.98
N VAL A 98 3.68 5.85 17.83
CA VAL A 98 2.80 4.73 18.19
C VAL A 98 2.50 4.77 19.68
N LEU A 99 3.54 4.86 20.52
CA LEU A 99 3.39 4.93 21.98
C LEU A 99 2.56 6.15 22.42
N GLU A 100 2.82 7.32 21.84
CA GLU A 100 2.09 8.56 22.15
C GLU A 100 0.60 8.43 21.82
N LYS A 101 0.27 7.88 20.65
CA LYS A 101 -1.13 7.81 20.18
C LYS A 101 -1.93 6.66 20.76
N TYR A 102 -1.31 5.47 20.86
CA TYR A 102 -2.00 4.23 21.25
C TYR A 102 -1.72 3.81 22.68
N GLN A 103 -0.79 4.48 23.39
CA GLN A 103 -0.37 4.19 24.75
C GLN A 103 0.31 2.82 24.93
N VAL A 104 0.71 2.19 23.83
CA VAL A 104 1.39 0.91 23.78
C VAL A 104 2.55 0.99 22.80
N THR A 105 3.55 0.15 22.98
CA THR A 105 4.68 0.03 22.04
C THR A 105 4.25 -0.66 20.74
N PRO A 106 4.98 -0.50 19.62
CA PRO A 106 4.65 -1.19 18.37
C PRO A 106 4.40 -2.69 18.52
N PRO A 107 5.25 -3.50 19.16
CA PRO A 107 4.96 -4.92 19.37
C PRO A 107 3.69 -5.17 20.19
N GLN A 108 3.30 -4.26 21.08
CA GLN A 108 2.08 -4.39 21.87
C GLN A 108 0.78 -4.13 21.09
N ILE A 109 0.85 -3.63 19.86
CA ILE A 109 -0.31 -3.57 18.96
C ILE A 109 -0.89 -4.97 18.74
N ILE A 110 -0.03 -5.99 18.66
CA ILE A 110 -0.44 -7.40 18.54
C ILE A 110 -1.23 -7.83 19.78
N GLU A 111 -0.78 -7.43 20.96
CA GLU A 111 -1.43 -7.75 22.24
C GLU A 111 -2.83 -7.11 22.35
N LEU A 112 -2.97 -5.87 21.86
CA LEU A 112 -4.29 -5.23 21.78
C LEU A 112 -5.25 -6.06 20.91
N LYS A 113 -4.80 -6.48 19.73
CA LYS A 113 -5.60 -7.30 18.81
C LYS A 113 -5.90 -8.69 19.36
N ALA A 114 -4.96 -9.27 20.13
CA ALA A 114 -5.19 -10.53 20.82
C ALA A 114 -6.40 -10.47 21.76
N LEU A 115 -6.58 -9.33 22.45
CA LEU A 115 -7.69 -9.13 23.36
C LEU A 115 -8.97 -8.65 22.69
N MET A 116 -8.90 -7.60 21.86
CA MET A 116 -10.10 -6.98 21.28
C MET A 116 -10.57 -7.64 19.98
N GLY A 117 -9.71 -8.46 19.34
CA GLY A 117 -9.98 -9.00 18.02
C GLY A 117 -9.87 -7.98 16.89
N ASP A 118 -10.18 -8.43 15.69
CA ASP A 118 -10.32 -7.59 14.50
C ASP A 118 -11.45 -8.11 13.61
N SER A 119 -12.51 -7.32 13.49
CA SER A 119 -13.66 -7.71 12.67
C SER A 119 -13.39 -7.67 11.16
N ALA A 120 -12.41 -6.88 10.69
CA ALA A 120 -12.07 -6.80 9.28
C ALA A 120 -11.40 -8.09 8.80
N ASP A 121 -10.59 -8.72 9.67
CA ASP A 121 -9.86 -9.94 9.39
C ASP A 121 -10.49 -11.18 10.04
N ASN A 122 -11.62 -10.99 10.69
CA ASN A 122 -12.32 -12.05 11.44
C ASN A 122 -11.43 -12.70 12.51
N ILE A 123 -10.64 -11.87 13.19
CA ILE A 123 -9.86 -12.27 14.37
C ILE A 123 -10.77 -12.17 15.59
N PRO A 124 -10.96 -13.26 16.35
CA PRO A 124 -12.03 -13.31 17.36
C PRO A 124 -11.79 -12.40 18.58
N GLY A 125 -10.55 -12.28 19.05
CA GLY A 125 -10.29 -11.68 20.37
C GLY A 125 -10.96 -12.43 21.50
N ILE A 126 -11.16 -11.77 22.65
CA ILE A 126 -11.94 -12.34 23.77
C ILE A 126 -13.26 -11.57 23.96
N PRO A 127 -14.37 -12.27 24.27
CA PRO A 127 -15.68 -11.65 24.35
C PRO A 127 -15.76 -10.52 25.37
N GLY A 128 -16.32 -9.38 24.95
CA GLY A 128 -16.59 -8.25 25.85
C GLY A 128 -15.38 -7.39 26.23
N VAL A 129 -14.21 -7.64 25.62
CA VAL A 129 -13.03 -6.79 25.74
C VAL A 129 -12.88 -5.96 24.48
N GLY A 130 -13.10 -4.66 24.57
CA GLY A 130 -12.88 -3.70 23.49
C GLY A 130 -11.60 -2.90 23.72
N GLU A 131 -11.28 -2.03 22.76
CA GLU A 131 -10.03 -1.25 22.70
C GLU A 131 -9.64 -0.60 24.04
N LYS A 132 -10.55 0.11 24.70
CA LYS A 132 -10.26 0.80 25.98
C LYS A 132 -9.84 -0.17 27.11
N THR A 133 -10.44 -1.35 27.15
CA THR A 133 -10.11 -2.35 28.18
C THR A 133 -8.83 -3.07 27.81
N ALA A 134 -8.66 -3.45 26.55
CA ALA A 134 -7.43 -4.03 26.04
C ALA A 134 -6.23 -3.12 26.30
N THR A 135 -6.33 -1.83 25.94
CA THR A 135 -5.25 -0.86 26.19
C THR A 135 -4.88 -0.79 27.67
N LYS A 136 -5.86 -0.69 28.58
CA LYS A 136 -5.57 -0.65 30.02
C LYS A 136 -4.85 -1.92 30.49
N LEU A 137 -5.26 -3.09 30.02
CA LEU A 137 -4.65 -4.35 30.39
C LEU A 137 -3.20 -4.43 29.87
N ILE A 138 -2.98 -4.05 28.62
CA ILE A 138 -1.63 -4.11 28.03
C ILE A 138 -0.70 -3.05 28.61
N VAL A 139 -1.19 -1.87 28.90
CA VAL A 139 -0.39 -0.85 29.63
C VAL A 139 0.00 -1.34 31.02
N GLN A 140 -0.89 -2.05 31.71
CA GLN A 140 -0.64 -2.55 33.07
C GLN A 140 0.23 -3.80 33.11
N TYR A 141 -0.02 -4.76 32.22
CA TYR A 141 0.61 -6.08 32.27
C TYR A 141 1.64 -6.35 31.17
N GLY A 142 1.67 -5.53 30.11
CA GLY A 142 2.63 -5.63 29.00
C GLY A 142 2.26 -6.65 27.93
N SER A 143 1.66 -7.78 28.29
CA SER A 143 1.26 -8.86 27.37
C SER A 143 0.02 -9.61 27.87
N ILE A 144 -0.61 -10.42 27.01
CA ILE A 144 -1.74 -11.27 27.37
C ILE A 144 -1.31 -12.38 28.34
N GLU A 145 -0.10 -12.90 28.20
CA GLU A 145 0.44 -13.93 29.07
C GLU A 145 0.56 -13.41 30.50
N ASN A 146 1.20 -12.25 30.67
CA ASN A 146 1.37 -11.65 31.98
C ASN A 146 0.03 -11.22 32.60
N ALA A 147 -0.91 -10.72 31.78
CA ALA A 147 -2.27 -10.45 32.26
C ALA A 147 -2.99 -11.71 32.73
N HIS A 148 -2.78 -12.86 32.07
CA HIS A 148 -3.32 -14.15 32.46
C HIS A 148 -2.67 -14.69 33.71
N GLU A 149 -1.36 -14.52 33.91
CA GLU A 149 -0.66 -14.92 35.17
C GLU A 149 -1.16 -14.12 36.38
N HIS A 150 -1.59 -12.87 36.18
CA HIS A 150 -2.10 -11.98 37.22
C HIS A 150 -3.63 -11.83 37.21
N LEU A 151 -4.36 -12.86 36.76
CA LEU A 151 -5.82 -12.85 36.59
C LEU A 151 -6.58 -12.28 37.78
N GLU A 152 -6.15 -12.59 39.02
CA GLU A 152 -6.85 -12.15 40.22
C GLU A 152 -6.84 -10.65 40.42
N GLU A 153 -5.89 -9.94 39.82
CA GLU A 153 -5.73 -8.49 39.85
C GLU A 153 -6.44 -7.80 38.69
N VAL A 154 -6.82 -8.54 37.64
CA VAL A 154 -7.45 -7.98 36.41
C VAL A 154 -8.79 -7.33 36.73
N LYS A 155 -8.98 -6.10 36.25
CA LYS A 155 -10.22 -5.34 36.32
C LYS A 155 -10.60 -4.81 34.93
N PRO A 156 -11.90 -4.73 34.63
CA PRO A 156 -13.07 -5.10 35.43
C PRO A 156 -13.26 -6.64 35.50
N ASN A 157 -14.04 -7.11 36.46
CA ASN A 157 -14.32 -8.55 36.64
C ASN A 157 -14.77 -9.26 35.37
N LYS A 158 -15.55 -8.58 34.52
CA LYS A 158 -15.97 -9.13 33.22
C LYS A 158 -14.79 -9.45 32.32
N ALA A 159 -13.77 -8.59 32.27
CA ALA A 159 -12.56 -8.84 31.48
C ALA A 159 -11.72 -9.95 32.08
N LYS A 160 -11.61 -10.02 33.41
CA LYS A 160 -10.97 -11.11 34.16
C LYS A 160 -11.57 -12.47 33.82
N GLU A 161 -12.90 -12.58 33.92
CA GLU A 161 -13.60 -13.84 33.61
C GLU A 161 -13.45 -14.20 32.13
N SER A 162 -13.61 -13.22 31.24
CA SER A 162 -13.42 -13.45 29.81
C SER A 162 -12.00 -13.91 29.47
N LEU A 163 -10.98 -13.29 30.06
CA LEU A 163 -9.59 -13.71 29.86
C LEU A 163 -9.34 -15.12 30.43
N ARG A 164 -9.97 -15.48 31.58
CA ARG A 164 -9.88 -16.82 32.15
C ARG A 164 -10.50 -17.89 31.25
N GLU A 165 -11.70 -17.61 30.74
CA GLU A 165 -12.48 -18.60 29.99
C GLU A 165 -12.04 -18.71 28.51
N HIS A 166 -11.47 -17.65 27.95
CA HIS A 166 -11.17 -17.54 26.52
C HIS A 166 -9.69 -17.23 26.23
N TYR A 167 -8.79 -17.60 27.13
CA TYR A 167 -7.36 -17.35 26.93
C TYR A 167 -6.82 -17.99 25.65
N ASP A 168 -7.30 -19.18 25.28
CA ASP A 168 -6.92 -19.85 24.03
C ASP A 168 -7.30 -19.04 22.80
N LEU A 169 -8.44 -18.32 22.85
CA LEU A 169 -8.83 -17.39 21.76
C LEU A 169 -7.91 -16.16 21.70
N ALA A 170 -7.43 -15.67 22.84
CA ALA A 170 -6.47 -14.59 22.87
C ALA A 170 -5.14 -15.02 22.23
N VAL A 171 -4.64 -16.21 22.57
CA VAL A 171 -3.42 -16.79 21.98
C VAL A 171 -3.57 -17.00 20.47
N LEU A 172 -4.70 -17.55 20.02
CA LEU A 172 -5.01 -17.70 18.61
C LEU A 172 -5.04 -16.33 17.91
N SER A 173 -5.73 -15.36 18.51
CA SER A 173 -5.84 -14.00 17.95
C SER A 173 -4.50 -13.30 17.87
N LYS A 174 -3.64 -13.48 18.88
CA LYS A 174 -2.24 -13.00 18.86
C LYS A 174 -1.47 -13.59 17.68
N THR A 175 -1.58 -14.90 17.48
CA THR A 175 -0.92 -15.59 16.36
C THR A 175 -1.39 -15.05 15.01
N LEU A 176 -2.70 -14.85 14.85
CA LEU A 176 -3.30 -14.34 13.61
C LEU A 176 -2.95 -12.86 13.33
N ALA A 177 -2.79 -12.06 14.39
CA ALA A 177 -2.45 -10.64 14.28
C ALA A 177 -0.95 -10.38 14.06
N THR A 178 -0.10 -11.39 14.31
CA THR A 178 1.35 -11.23 14.20
C THR A 178 1.82 -11.35 12.76
N ILE A 179 2.45 -10.31 12.26
CA ILE A 179 3.08 -10.29 10.94
C ILE A 179 4.37 -11.14 10.99
N ASN A 180 4.52 -12.04 10.03
CA ASN A 180 5.74 -12.83 9.88
C ASN A 180 6.85 -11.96 9.26
N THR A 181 7.91 -11.72 10.01
CA THR A 181 9.05 -10.89 9.60
C THR A 181 10.26 -11.69 9.12
N ASP A 182 10.08 -12.99 8.93
CA ASP A 182 11.14 -13.91 8.47
C ASP A 182 10.67 -14.80 7.31
N SER A 183 9.99 -14.20 6.34
CA SER A 183 9.57 -14.90 5.12
C SER A 183 10.80 -15.28 4.27
N PRO A 184 10.82 -16.46 3.62
CA PRO A 184 11.96 -16.93 2.81
C PRO A 184 12.01 -16.21 1.46
N LEU A 185 11.97 -14.88 1.48
CA LEU A 185 11.98 -14.02 0.33
C LEU A 185 13.40 -13.78 -0.16
N GLU A 186 13.67 -14.11 -1.43
CA GLU A 186 14.88 -13.67 -2.12
C GLU A 186 14.66 -12.26 -2.68
N PHE A 187 15.52 -11.32 -2.30
CA PHE A 187 15.41 -9.94 -2.72
C PHE A 187 16.78 -9.29 -2.92
N ALA A 188 17.02 -8.81 -4.13
CA ALA A 188 18.22 -8.08 -4.49
C ALA A 188 17.92 -6.56 -4.44
N TYR A 189 18.50 -5.86 -3.46
CA TYR A 189 18.27 -4.41 -3.26
C TYR A 189 18.73 -3.59 -4.46
N GLU A 190 19.78 -4.00 -5.14
CA GLU A 190 20.30 -3.28 -6.33
C GLU A 190 19.28 -3.29 -7.48
N GLU A 191 18.50 -4.37 -7.64
CA GLU A 191 17.43 -4.47 -8.63
C GLU A 191 16.21 -3.61 -8.29
N ALA A 192 16.06 -3.23 -7.02
CA ALA A 192 14.97 -2.38 -6.54
C ALA A 192 15.35 -0.90 -6.50
N ARG A 193 16.58 -0.55 -6.87
CA ARG A 193 17.02 0.84 -6.92
C ARG A 193 16.24 1.59 -7.99
N LEU A 194 15.49 2.60 -7.57
CA LEU A 194 14.76 3.46 -8.48
C LEU A 194 15.74 4.25 -9.37
N GLN A 195 15.44 4.26 -10.64
CA GLN A 195 16.10 5.07 -11.66
C GLN A 195 15.13 6.18 -12.12
N ASP A 196 15.08 6.45 -13.41
CA ASP A 196 14.06 7.34 -13.95
C ASP A 196 12.70 6.66 -13.99
N LEU A 197 11.74 7.23 -13.26
CA LEU A 197 10.35 6.76 -13.24
C LEU A 197 9.56 7.15 -14.48
N TYR A 198 10.04 8.18 -15.21
CA TYR A 198 9.31 8.83 -16.28
C TYR A 198 9.87 8.42 -17.66
N THR A 199 9.95 7.11 -17.88
CA THR A 199 10.42 6.52 -19.13
C THR A 199 9.44 6.77 -20.28
N PRO A 200 9.88 6.75 -21.55
CA PRO A 200 8.99 6.85 -22.71
C PRO A 200 7.91 5.75 -22.72
N GLU A 201 8.27 4.53 -22.31
CA GLU A 201 7.34 3.39 -22.22
C GLU A 201 6.26 3.65 -21.17
N ALA A 202 6.63 4.20 -20.01
CA ALA A 202 5.69 4.58 -18.96
C ALA A 202 4.76 5.71 -19.43
N TYR A 203 5.27 6.66 -20.19
CA TYR A 203 4.46 7.73 -20.77
C TYR A 203 3.38 7.20 -21.72
N GLU A 204 3.75 6.37 -22.70
CA GLU A 204 2.79 5.81 -23.66
C GLU A 204 1.74 4.93 -22.96
N LEU A 205 2.14 4.18 -21.93
CA LEU A 205 1.22 3.38 -21.14
C LEU A 205 0.25 4.25 -20.33
N CYS A 206 0.75 5.31 -19.66
CA CYS A 206 -0.09 6.26 -18.93
C CYS A 206 -1.06 7.01 -19.86
N LYS A 207 -0.64 7.32 -21.08
CA LYS A 207 -1.48 7.93 -22.13
C LYS A 207 -2.59 6.97 -22.56
N ARG A 208 -2.26 5.70 -22.86
CA ARG A 208 -3.23 4.66 -23.21
C ARG A 208 -4.28 4.44 -22.09
N LEU A 209 -3.86 4.53 -20.83
CA LEU A 209 -4.73 4.35 -19.65
C LEU A 209 -5.39 5.65 -19.17
N GLU A 210 -5.19 6.76 -19.87
CA GLU A 210 -5.76 8.08 -19.57
C GLU A 210 -5.40 8.60 -18.16
N PHE A 211 -4.19 8.33 -17.67
CA PHE A 211 -3.72 8.78 -16.36
C PHE A 211 -3.29 10.25 -16.37
N LYS A 212 -4.25 11.16 -16.55
CA LYS A 212 -4.05 12.59 -16.73
C LYS A 212 -3.14 13.22 -15.65
N ASN A 213 -3.37 12.90 -14.40
CA ASN A 213 -2.59 13.43 -13.28
C ASN A 213 -1.14 12.91 -13.25
N LEU A 214 -0.90 11.72 -13.75
CA LEU A 214 0.44 11.15 -13.82
C LEU A 214 1.17 11.70 -15.05
N LEU A 215 0.49 11.82 -16.18
CA LEU A 215 1.03 12.41 -17.41
C LEU A 215 1.57 13.82 -17.20
N SER A 216 0.94 14.64 -16.34
CA SER A 216 1.42 15.98 -16.03
C SER A 216 2.78 16.04 -15.31
N ARG A 217 3.27 14.90 -14.81
CA ARG A 217 4.57 14.77 -14.13
C ARG A 217 5.71 14.37 -15.06
N PHE A 218 5.39 13.92 -16.26
CA PHE A 218 6.39 13.67 -17.28
C PHE A 218 6.91 15.01 -17.81
N ASP A 219 8.22 15.14 -17.95
CA ASP A 219 8.82 16.31 -18.55
C ASP A 219 8.51 16.30 -20.05
N ALA A 220 7.74 17.28 -20.49
CA ALA A 220 7.34 17.41 -21.90
C ALA A 220 8.55 17.49 -22.84
N ALA A 221 9.69 18.01 -22.37
CA ALA A 221 10.91 18.11 -23.16
C ALA A 221 11.57 16.74 -23.40
N SER A 222 11.47 15.81 -22.46
CA SER A 222 12.07 14.45 -22.56
C SER A 222 11.28 13.53 -23.50
N VAL A 223 9.98 13.77 -23.66
CA VAL A 223 9.07 12.92 -24.44
C VAL A 223 8.84 13.48 -25.86
N SER A 224 8.90 14.79 -26.02
CA SER A 224 8.58 15.44 -27.30
C SER A 224 9.68 15.37 -28.35
N GLN A 225 10.91 14.97 -27.98
CA GLN A 225 12.00 14.92 -28.98
C GLN A 225 11.96 13.71 -29.93
N GLN A 226 11.16 12.69 -29.65
CA GLN A 226 11.10 11.49 -30.50
C GLN A 226 9.84 11.29 -31.33
N THR A 227 8.76 12.02 -31.11
CA THR A 227 7.48 11.69 -31.76
C THR A 227 6.71 12.84 -32.42
N MET A 228 7.10 14.11 -32.29
CA MET A 228 6.31 15.20 -32.81
C MET A 228 6.99 16.11 -33.86
N THR A 229 8.28 15.97 -34.10
CA THR A 229 8.99 16.89 -35.04
C THR A 229 9.05 16.40 -36.47
N ASP A 230 8.86 15.12 -36.75
CA ASP A 230 9.02 14.58 -38.10
C ASP A 230 7.72 14.55 -38.94
N ASP A 231 6.54 14.83 -38.34
CA ASP A 231 5.26 14.71 -39.00
C ASP A 231 4.53 16.04 -39.23
N PHE A 232 5.06 17.16 -38.76
CA PHE A 232 4.50 18.48 -39.03
C PHE A 232 5.30 19.25 -40.08
N PHE A 233 4.64 19.66 -41.12
CA PHE A 233 5.23 20.57 -42.12
C PHE A 233 4.23 21.65 -42.51
N THR A 234 4.77 22.83 -42.75
CA THR A 234 3.99 23.99 -43.22
C THR A 234 4.14 24.07 -44.71
N CYS A 235 3.01 24.20 -45.43
CA CYS A 235 3.00 24.47 -46.85
C CYS A 235 2.73 25.96 -47.06
N GLU A 236 3.68 26.65 -47.68
CA GLU A 236 3.57 28.10 -47.97
C GLU A 236 3.19 28.39 -49.43
N ASP A 237 3.14 27.35 -50.27
CA ASP A 237 2.81 27.47 -51.67
C ASP A 237 1.76 26.45 -52.12
N LEU A 238 1.15 26.70 -53.29
CA LEU A 238 0.06 25.90 -53.86
C LEU A 238 0.53 24.48 -54.23
N SER A 239 1.76 24.33 -54.71
CA SER A 239 2.29 23.04 -55.14
C SER A 239 2.57 22.11 -53.98
N GLY A 240 3.05 22.65 -52.86
CA GLY A 240 3.20 21.90 -51.58
C GLY A 240 1.84 21.45 -51.02
N ALA A 241 0.84 22.32 -51.10
CA ALA A 241 -0.52 22.00 -50.68
C ALA A 241 -1.14 20.89 -51.53
N GLU A 242 -0.99 20.94 -52.88
CA GLU A 242 -1.47 19.88 -53.77
C GLU A 242 -0.83 18.52 -53.47
N ALA A 243 0.48 18.50 -53.24
CA ALA A 243 1.20 17.27 -52.88
C ALA A 243 0.72 16.69 -51.53
N LEU A 244 0.40 17.58 -50.57
CA LEU A 244 -0.17 17.19 -49.31
C LEU A 244 -1.56 16.56 -49.46
N PHE A 245 -2.45 17.18 -50.23
CA PHE A 245 -3.77 16.67 -50.50
C PHE A 245 -3.76 15.33 -51.23
N GLN A 246 -2.81 15.12 -52.15
CA GLN A 246 -2.62 13.83 -52.83
C GLN A 246 -2.19 12.74 -51.84
N LYS A 247 -1.29 13.03 -50.88
CA LYS A 247 -0.90 12.11 -49.81
C LYS A 247 -2.08 11.80 -48.86
N ALA A 248 -2.85 12.82 -48.53
CA ALA A 248 -4.03 12.68 -47.68
C ALA A 248 -5.11 11.80 -48.35
N ALA A 249 -5.37 11.99 -49.65
CA ALA A 249 -6.34 11.20 -50.39
C ALA A 249 -6.02 9.69 -50.45
N ALA A 250 -4.77 9.31 -50.24
CA ALA A 250 -4.34 7.91 -50.14
C ALA A 250 -4.57 7.29 -48.78
N LYS A 251 -5.04 8.03 -47.77
CA LYS A 251 -5.30 7.54 -46.42
C LYS A 251 -6.79 7.22 -46.22
N PRO A 252 -7.13 6.19 -45.41
CA PRO A 252 -8.52 5.79 -45.15
C PRO A 252 -9.32 6.87 -44.38
N TYR A 253 -8.65 7.72 -43.60
CA TYR A 253 -9.25 8.80 -42.82
C TYR A 253 -8.33 10.00 -42.79
N VAL A 254 -8.90 11.20 -42.96
CA VAL A 254 -8.20 12.49 -42.88
C VAL A 254 -9.06 13.47 -42.08
N GLY A 255 -8.49 14.03 -41.01
CA GLY A 255 -9.10 15.15 -40.28
C GLY A 255 -8.67 16.47 -40.89
N VAL A 256 -9.59 17.41 -41.12
CA VAL A 256 -9.32 18.78 -41.63
C VAL A 256 -9.94 19.77 -40.67
N GLU A 257 -9.13 20.76 -40.22
CA GLU A 257 -9.59 21.87 -39.40
C GLU A 257 -9.25 23.19 -40.16
N LEU A 258 -10.22 24.05 -40.29
CA LEU A 258 -10.05 25.37 -40.89
C LEU A 258 -10.13 26.43 -39.79
N LEU A 259 -9.01 27.10 -39.56
CA LEU A 259 -8.95 28.28 -38.69
C LEU A 259 -8.94 29.55 -39.60
N CYS A 260 -10.00 30.35 -39.54
CA CYS A 260 -10.09 31.59 -40.23
C CYS A 260 -10.05 32.75 -39.23
N ASP A 261 -9.15 33.69 -39.41
CA ASP A 261 -9.19 34.96 -38.72
C ASP A 261 -10.42 35.75 -39.18
N ARG A 262 -11.19 36.27 -38.21
CA ARG A 262 -12.36 37.11 -38.45
C ARG A 262 -11.96 38.57 -38.61
#